data_9fedaad0e4bdca94591c3d7a0ee7034a
#
_entry.id   9fedaad0e4bdca94591c3d7a0ee7034a
#
_cell.length_a   1.000
_cell.length_b   1.000
_cell.length_c   1.000
_cell.angle_alpha   90.00
_cell.angle_beta   90.00
_cell.angle_gamma   90.00
#
_symmetry.space_group_name_H-M   'P 1'
#
loop_
_entity.id
_entity.type
_entity.pdbx_description
1 polymer ?
#
loop_
_entity_poly.entity_id
_entity_poly.type
_entity_poly.pdbx_seq_one_letter_code
_entity_poly.pdbx_strand_id
1 'polypeptide(L)'
;RLLLLACLIIAFAQPFFDAKDTTNKGNELIILLDNSFSMQAKGAKGELLKRSIQDLLEELPENQQFSLLTNSEVFWDTDVKSIQKELQNLDYSAMPFQLDYLINQVETKKKNTKKDYVIITDAIQSESKKALDLAENNVVYFIQPEAQNKTNISIDKVAISQVLDQFYELKITLQAFGETENEVPLSVFSNNKAIAKTIAKFDNPKTEIA
;
A
#
# COMPACT_ATOMS: atom_id res chain seq x y z
N ARG A 1 38.06 8.93 -43.96
CA ARG A 1 36.64 9.01 -44.33
C ARG A 1 35.87 7.77 -43.80
N LEU A 2 36.40 6.55 -44.05
CA LEU A 2 35.77 5.29 -43.61
C LEU A 2 35.66 5.20 -42.08
N LEU A 3 36.69 5.63 -41.35
CA LEU A 3 36.73 5.63 -39.90
C LEU A 3 35.69 6.61 -39.28
N LEU A 4 35.47 7.75 -39.91
CA LEU A 4 34.51 8.75 -39.51
C LEU A 4 33.06 8.22 -39.69
N LEU A 5 32.80 7.49 -40.78
CA LEU A 5 31.52 6.82 -41.03
C LEU A 5 31.26 5.71 -40.01
N ALA A 6 32.29 4.92 -39.67
CA ALA A 6 32.17 3.90 -38.62
C ALA A 6 31.85 4.47 -37.24
N CYS A 7 32.52 5.56 -36.85
CA CYS A 7 32.20 6.25 -35.60
C CYS A 7 30.78 6.82 -35.59
N LEU A 8 30.31 7.33 -36.70
CA LEU A 8 28.95 7.84 -36.86
C LEU A 8 27.89 6.74 -36.71
N ILE A 9 28.14 5.58 -37.33
CA ILE A 9 27.26 4.40 -37.18
C ILE A 9 27.23 3.92 -35.73
N ILE A 10 28.35 3.85 -35.03
CA ILE A 10 28.43 3.45 -33.62
C ILE A 10 27.71 4.45 -32.74
N ALA A 11 27.83 5.77 -33.03
CA ALA A 11 27.13 6.82 -32.25
C ALA A 11 25.61 6.75 -32.41
N PHE A 12 25.10 6.36 -33.57
CA PHE A 12 23.66 6.19 -33.81
C PHE A 12 23.14 4.81 -33.40
N ALA A 13 23.99 3.79 -33.37
CA ALA A 13 23.62 2.42 -33.01
C ALA A 13 23.23 2.28 -31.52
N GLN A 14 23.58 3.27 -30.67
CA GLN A 14 23.38 3.22 -29.23
C GLN A 14 23.65 1.81 -28.69
N PRO A 15 24.91 1.29 -28.78
CA PRO A 15 25.16 -0.08 -28.35
C PRO A 15 24.78 -0.25 -26.89
N PHE A 16 23.70 -0.95 -26.65
CA PHE A 16 23.28 -1.37 -25.33
C PHE A 16 24.20 -2.52 -24.93
N PHE A 17 25.16 -2.24 -24.10
CA PHE A 17 25.92 -3.29 -23.46
C PHE A 17 25.08 -3.85 -22.34
N ASP A 18 24.32 -4.90 -22.61
CA ASP A 18 23.79 -5.76 -21.57
C ASP A 18 25.00 -6.29 -20.79
N ALA A 19 25.16 -5.81 -19.57
CA ALA A 19 26.12 -6.38 -18.64
C ALA A 19 25.63 -7.78 -18.23
N LYS A 20 25.72 -8.74 -19.19
CA LYS A 20 25.49 -10.15 -18.90
C LYS A 20 26.60 -10.62 -17.99
N ASP A 21 26.18 -11.10 -16.83
CA ASP A 21 26.92 -11.97 -15.94
C ASP A 21 28.21 -11.40 -15.31
N THR A 22 28.05 -10.40 -14.48
CA THR A 22 28.75 -10.48 -13.22
C THR A 22 27.87 -11.32 -12.28
N THR A 23 28.41 -12.41 -11.76
CA THR A 23 27.88 -13.20 -10.66
C THR A 23 27.94 -12.39 -9.34
N ASN A 24 27.58 -11.13 -9.39
CA ASN A 24 27.10 -10.42 -8.24
C ASN A 24 25.72 -11.04 -7.98
N LYS A 25 25.62 -11.81 -6.91
CA LYS A 25 24.32 -12.04 -6.27
C LYS A 25 23.75 -10.65 -6.04
N GLY A 26 22.90 -10.18 -6.96
CA GLY A 26 22.19 -8.92 -6.81
C GLY A 26 21.49 -8.97 -5.45
N ASN A 27 21.27 -7.83 -4.85
CA ASN A 27 20.48 -7.77 -3.64
C ASN A 27 19.13 -8.45 -3.90
N GLU A 28 18.60 -9.14 -2.91
CA GLU A 28 17.25 -9.70 -3.02
C GLU A 28 16.23 -8.57 -3.06
N LEU A 29 15.40 -8.56 -4.08
CA LEU A 29 14.32 -7.56 -4.20
C LEU A 29 13.15 -7.96 -3.30
N ILE A 30 12.81 -7.09 -2.37
CA ILE A 30 11.69 -7.25 -1.45
C ILE A 30 10.68 -6.12 -1.70
N ILE A 31 9.45 -6.49 -2.01
CA ILE A 31 8.37 -5.54 -2.25
C ILE A 31 7.40 -5.62 -1.07
N LEU A 32 7.19 -4.51 -0.38
CA LEU A 32 6.21 -4.37 0.69
C LEU A 32 5.08 -3.50 0.16
N LEU A 33 3.94 -4.12 -0.11
CA LEU A 33 2.78 -3.47 -0.73
C LEU A 33 1.66 -3.32 0.31
N ASP A 34 1.31 -2.09 0.59
CA ASP A 34 0.17 -1.75 1.43
C ASP A 34 -1.14 -2.05 0.70
N ASN A 35 -1.95 -2.94 1.26
CA ASN A 35 -3.30 -3.22 0.79
C ASN A 35 -4.37 -2.86 1.84
N SER A 36 -4.07 -1.94 2.75
CA SER A 36 -5.06 -1.41 3.70
C SER A 36 -6.18 -0.65 3.00
N PHE A 37 -7.28 -0.40 3.70
CA PHE A 37 -8.42 0.33 3.15
C PHE A 37 -8.07 1.75 2.70
N SER A 38 -7.03 2.40 3.23
CA SER A 38 -6.60 3.72 2.78
C SER A 38 -6.18 3.71 1.32
N MET A 39 -5.59 2.60 0.85
CA MET A 39 -5.19 2.41 -0.54
C MET A 39 -6.37 2.25 -1.52
N GLN A 40 -7.62 2.24 -1.03
CA GLN A 40 -8.82 2.34 -1.86
C GLN A 40 -9.07 3.77 -2.38
N ALA A 41 -8.39 4.75 -1.81
CA ALA A 41 -8.47 6.13 -2.27
C ALA A 41 -8.18 6.22 -3.78
N LYS A 42 -8.86 7.17 -4.45
CA LYS A 42 -8.69 7.38 -5.88
C LYS A 42 -7.58 8.38 -6.16
N GLY A 43 -6.58 7.94 -6.87
CA GLY A 43 -5.57 8.79 -7.51
C GLY A 43 -6.00 9.21 -8.92
N ALA A 44 -5.08 9.85 -9.65
CA ALA A 44 -5.33 10.33 -11.01
C ALA A 44 -5.75 9.25 -12.02
N LYS A 45 -5.36 8.00 -11.78
CA LYS A 45 -5.56 6.86 -12.69
C LYS A 45 -6.39 5.72 -12.06
N GLY A 46 -7.20 5.98 -11.06
CA GLY A 46 -8.02 4.98 -10.37
C GLY A 46 -7.61 4.75 -8.91
N GLU A 47 -8.03 3.64 -8.32
CA GLU A 47 -7.70 3.28 -6.95
C GLU A 47 -6.18 3.04 -6.78
N LEU A 48 -5.60 3.55 -5.69
CA LEU A 48 -4.15 3.52 -5.47
C LEU A 48 -3.59 2.10 -5.48
N LEU A 49 -4.22 1.16 -4.78
CA LEU A 49 -3.77 -0.24 -4.75
C LEU A 49 -3.77 -0.86 -6.15
N LYS A 50 -4.89 -0.75 -6.87
CA LYS A 50 -5.03 -1.35 -8.20
C LYS A 50 -4.04 -0.76 -9.20
N ARG A 51 -3.80 0.56 -9.09
CA ARG A 51 -2.80 1.22 -9.93
C ARG A 51 -1.39 0.76 -9.57
N SER A 52 -1.05 0.68 -8.28
CA SER A 52 0.26 0.19 -7.84
C SER A 52 0.52 -1.25 -8.30
N ILE A 53 -0.48 -2.13 -8.25
CA ILE A 53 -0.38 -3.49 -8.77
C ILE A 53 -0.14 -3.47 -10.29
N GLN A 54 -0.89 -2.66 -11.03
CA GLN A 54 -0.71 -2.54 -12.47
C GLN A 54 0.70 -2.05 -12.82
N ASP A 55 1.18 -1.01 -12.15
CA ASP A 55 2.53 -0.48 -12.35
C ASP A 55 3.60 -1.54 -12.03
N LEU A 56 3.43 -2.33 -10.96
CA LEU A 56 4.32 -3.45 -10.65
C LEU A 56 4.35 -4.50 -11.77
N LEU A 57 3.18 -4.87 -12.30
CA LEU A 57 3.09 -5.87 -13.37
C LEU A 57 3.66 -5.37 -14.70
N GLU A 58 3.61 -4.06 -14.96
CA GLU A 58 4.11 -3.44 -16.18
C GLU A 58 5.62 -3.16 -16.13
N GLU A 59 6.15 -2.75 -14.98
CA GLU A 59 7.53 -2.25 -14.85
C GLU A 59 8.53 -3.33 -14.44
N LEU A 60 8.09 -4.38 -13.73
CA LEU A 60 8.99 -5.45 -13.33
C LEU A 60 9.31 -6.37 -14.51
N PRO A 61 10.60 -6.65 -14.78
CA PRO A 61 10.98 -7.62 -15.80
C PRO A 61 10.41 -9.00 -15.49
N GLU A 62 9.90 -9.70 -16.48
CA GLU A 62 9.27 -11.02 -16.34
C GLU A 62 10.15 -12.07 -15.63
N ASN A 63 11.47 -11.97 -15.76
CA ASN A 63 12.43 -12.88 -15.16
C ASN A 63 12.98 -12.40 -13.82
N GLN A 64 12.53 -11.24 -13.32
CA GLN A 64 12.97 -10.71 -12.04
C GLN A 64 12.38 -11.53 -10.90
N GLN A 65 13.25 -12.15 -10.10
CA GLN A 65 12.84 -12.80 -8.85
C GLN A 65 12.73 -11.78 -7.75
N PHE A 66 11.66 -11.85 -6.96
CA PHE A 66 11.40 -11.00 -5.81
C PHE A 66 10.57 -11.72 -4.74
N SER A 67 10.49 -11.14 -3.56
CA SER A 67 9.49 -11.53 -2.56
C SER A 67 8.55 -10.36 -2.35
N LEU A 68 7.25 -10.63 -2.30
CA LEU A 68 6.22 -9.63 -2.08
C LEU A 68 5.44 -9.95 -0.81
N LEU A 69 5.31 -8.96 0.07
CA LEU A 69 4.52 -9.05 1.29
C LEU A 69 3.48 -7.93 1.32
N THR A 70 2.29 -8.29 1.71
CA THR A 70 1.18 -7.35 1.97
C THR A 70 0.72 -7.49 3.43
N ASN A 71 -0.31 -6.75 3.83
CA ASN A 71 -0.91 -6.90 5.17
C ASN A 71 -1.54 -8.29 5.38
N SER A 72 -1.92 -8.98 4.31
CA SER A 72 -2.69 -10.23 4.37
C SER A 72 -2.01 -11.42 3.70
N GLU A 73 -1.11 -11.19 2.74
CA GLU A 73 -0.53 -12.24 1.92
C GLU A 73 0.99 -12.10 1.80
N VAL A 74 1.64 -13.24 1.58
CA VAL A 74 3.11 -13.30 1.46
C VAL A 74 3.49 -14.25 0.33
N PHE A 75 4.28 -13.73 -0.62
CA PHE A 75 4.82 -14.48 -1.75
C PHE A 75 6.35 -14.44 -1.67
N TRP A 76 6.96 -15.59 -1.37
CA TRP A 76 8.41 -15.71 -1.28
C TRP A 76 9.00 -16.21 -2.60
N ASP A 77 10.14 -15.62 -3.01
CA ASP A 77 10.95 -16.10 -4.13
C ASP A 77 10.12 -16.39 -5.39
N THR A 78 9.37 -15.41 -5.81
CA THR A 78 8.40 -15.47 -6.91
C THR A 78 8.81 -14.57 -8.07
N ASP A 79 8.05 -14.58 -9.15
CA ASP A 79 8.14 -13.70 -10.30
C ASP A 79 6.75 -13.17 -10.69
N VAL A 80 6.72 -12.18 -11.59
CA VAL A 80 5.48 -11.51 -12.03
C VAL A 80 4.46 -12.51 -12.58
N LYS A 81 4.90 -13.46 -13.41
CA LYS A 81 3.99 -14.42 -14.07
C LYS A 81 3.32 -15.35 -13.08
N SER A 82 4.09 -15.77 -12.07
CA SER A 82 3.63 -16.73 -11.07
C SER A 82 2.54 -16.17 -10.16
N ILE A 83 2.53 -14.85 -9.88
CA ILE A 83 1.58 -14.22 -8.94
C ILE A 83 0.66 -13.19 -9.58
N GLN A 84 0.69 -13.04 -10.91
CA GLN A 84 -0.13 -12.05 -11.61
C GLN A 84 -1.61 -12.14 -11.26
N LYS A 85 -2.16 -13.37 -11.24
CA LYS A 85 -3.58 -13.60 -10.96
C LYS A 85 -3.93 -13.27 -9.51
N GLU A 86 -3.07 -13.64 -8.58
CA GLU A 86 -3.22 -13.36 -7.16
C GLU A 86 -3.17 -11.86 -6.90
N LEU A 87 -2.23 -11.13 -7.49
CA LEU A 87 -2.13 -9.68 -7.37
C LEU A 87 -3.35 -8.96 -7.97
N GLN A 88 -3.84 -9.39 -9.12
CA GLN A 88 -5.03 -8.80 -9.75
C GLN A 88 -6.30 -9.00 -8.91
N ASN A 89 -6.36 -10.06 -8.10
CA ASN A 89 -7.46 -10.38 -7.20
C ASN A 89 -7.20 -10.00 -5.74
N LEU A 90 -6.11 -9.27 -5.47
CA LEU A 90 -5.77 -8.87 -4.12
C LEU A 90 -6.84 -7.95 -3.54
N ASP A 91 -7.45 -8.39 -2.44
CA ASP A 91 -8.46 -7.65 -1.70
C ASP A 91 -7.85 -6.65 -0.70
N TYR A 92 -8.67 -5.68 -0.30
CA TYR A 92 -8.30 -4.74 0.75
C TYR A 92 -8.33 -5.40 2.13
N SER A 93 -7.32 -5.10 2.93
CA SER A 93 -7.19 -5.61 4.29
C SER A 93 -7.70 -4.58 5.31
N ALA A 94 -8.44 -5.06 6.30
CA ALA A 94 -8.83 -4.24 7.45
C ALA A 94 -7.66 -4.00 8.44
N MET A 95 -6.56 -4.73 8.29
CA MET A 95 -5.37 -4.55 9.12
C MET A 95 -4.56 -3.34 8.63
N PRO A 96 -4.05 -2.53 9.56
CA PRO A 96 -3.16 -1.44 9.20
C PRO A 96 -1.83 -1.98 8.64
N PHE A 97 -1.17 -1.18 7.81
CA PHE A 97 0.15 -1.51 7.27
C PHE A 97 1.23 -1.40 8.35
N GLN A 98 1.67 -2.54 8.86
CA GLN A 98 2.68 -2.62 9.91
C GLN A 98 4.07 -2.88 9.31
N LEU A 99 4.71 -1.83 8.84
CA LEU A 99 6.00 -1.89 8.15
C LEU A 99 7.08 -2.61 8.98
N ASP A 100 7.19 -2.28 10.27
CA ASP A 100 8.16 -2.92 11.18
C ASP A 100 7.96 -4.44 11.28
N TYR A 101 6.71 -4.88 11.33
CA TYR A 101 6.38 -6.30 11.37
C TYR A 101 6.80 -7.02 10.07
N LEU A 102 6.48 -6.43 8.92
CA LEU A 102 6.82 -7.01 7.61
C LEU A 102 8.34 -7.09 7.41
N ILE A 103 9.06 -6.04 7.77
CA ILE A 103 10.53 -6.03 7.72
C ILE A 103 11.11 -7.11 8.64
N ASN A 104 10.65 -7.21 9.89
CA ASN A 104 11.10 -8.25 10.81
C ASN A 104 10.83 -9.66 10.27
N GLN A 105 9.70 -9.88 9.59
CA GLN A 105 9.36 -11.13 8.94
C GLN A 105 10.37 -11.47 7.83
N VAL A 106 10.71 -10.50 7.00
CA VAL A 106 11.73 -10.65 5.95
C VAL A 106 13.11 -10.95 6.55
N GLU A 107 13.56 -10.16 7.54
CA GLU A 107 14.86 -10.33 8.16
C GLU A 107 15.00 -11.68 8.89
N THR A 108 13.88 -12.17 9.44
CA THR A 108 13.86 -13.50 10.08
C THR A 108 13.96 -14.62 9.06
N LYS A 109 13.27 -14.50 7.94
CA LYS A 109 13.20 -15.52 6.87
C LYS A 109 14.46 -15.54 6.02
N LYS A 110 14.96 -14.36 5.66
CA LYS A 110 16.09 -14.16 4.74
C LYS A 110 17.30 -13.56 5.47
N LYS A 111 17.89 -14.37 6.33
CA LYS A 111 19.08 -13.97 7.10
C LYS A 111 20.31 -13.87 6.20
N ASN A 112 21.17 -12.89 6.50
CA ASN A 112 22.50 -12.75 5.88
C ASN A 112 22.51 -12.49 4.36
N THR A 113 21.40 -12.00 3.79
CA THR A 113 21.33 -11.56 2.41
C THR A 113 21.19 -10.04 2.36
N LYS A 114 21.81 -9.41 1.35
CA LYS A 114 21.57 -8.00 1.05
C LYS A 114 20.23 -7.86 0.38
N LYS A 115 19.49 -6.84 0.75
CA LYS A 115 18.11 -6.62 0.26
C LYS A 115 17.92 -5.21 -0.25
N ASP A 116 17.17 -5.10 -1.34
CA ASP A 116 16.60 -3.86 -1.82
C ASP A 116 15.11 -3.88 -1.51
N TYR A 117 14.67 -2.97 -0.65
CA TYR A 117 13.27 -2.85 -0.27
C TYR A 117 12.57 -1.83 -1.16
N VAL A 118 11.45 -2.20 -1.73
CA VAL A 118 10.50 -1.30 -2.39
C VAL A 118 9.23 -1.28 -1.55
N ILE A 119 8.96 -0.15 -0.92
CA ILE A 119 7.81 0.05 -0.03
C ILE A 119 6.79 0.90 -0.76
N ILE A 120 5.59 0.38 -0.95
CA ILE A 120 4.48 1.05 -1.66
C ILE A 120 3.33 1.24 -0.67
N THR A 121 3.08 2.47 -0.25
CA THR A 121 2.03 2.83 0.71
C THR A 121 1.66 4.30 0.56
N ASP A 122 0.42 4.67 0.88
CA ASP A 122 0.00 6.07 0.97
C ASP A 122 0.50 6.78 2.24
N ALA A 123 1.16 6.04 3.13
CA ALA A 123 1.76 6.50 4.39
C ALA A 123 0.79 7.12 5.42
N ILE A 124 -0.54 6.98 5.24
CA ILE A 124 -1.53 7.64 6.11
C ILE A 124 -1.50 7.07 7.54
N GLN A 125 -1.10 5.81 7.73
CA GLN A 125 -1.10 5.13 9.03
C GLN A 125 0.30 4.83 9.58
N SER A 126 1.34 5.38 9.00
CA SER A 126 2.70 5.14 9.48
C SER A 126 3.00 5.98 10.74
N GLU A 127 2.43 5.60 11.88
CA GLU A 127 2.80 6.13 13.19
C GLU A 127 4.15 5.59 13.70
N SER A 128 4.91 4.89 12.88
CA SER A 128 6.21 4.37 13.27
C SER A 128 7.18 5.53 13.51
N LYS A 129 7.26 5.96 14.76
CA LYS A 129 8.26 6.93 15.26
C LYS A 129 9.64 6.30 15.44
N LYS A 130 9.79 5.00 15.18
CA LYS A 130 11.07 4.32 15.27
C LYS A 130 11.77 4.38 13.92
N ALA A 131 13.04 4.74 13.94
CA ALA A 131 13.91 4.54 12.79
C ALA A 131 13.88 3.05 12.41
N LEU A 132 13.70 2.75 11.13
CA LEU A 132 13.79 1.40 10.63
C LEU A 132 15.20 0.87 10.91
N ASP A 133 15.30 -0.18 11.72
CA ASP A 133 16.57 -0.84 12.01
C ASP A 133 16.90 -1.81 10.87
N LEU A 134 17.46 -1.24 9.81
CA LEU A 134 17.88 -1.99 8.63
C LEU A 134 19.40 -2.15 8.64
N ALA A 135 19.88 -3.28 8.18
CA ALA A 135 21.32 -3.50 8.03
C ALA A 135 21.94 -2.43 7.11
N GLU A 136 23.14 -1.95 7.42
CA GLU A 136 23.84 -0.84 6.75
C GLU A 136 23.97 -0.98 5.22
N ASN A 137 23.78 -2.17 4.68
CA ASN A 137 23.95 -2.48 3.26
C ASN A 137 22.60 -2.65 2.49
N ASN A 138 21.48 -2.43 3.15
CA ASN A 138 20.17 -2.50 2.51
C ASN A 138 19.78 -1.14 1.90
N VAL A 139 19.16 -1.16 0.73
CA VAL A 139 18.63 0.05 0.08
C VAL A 139 17.12 0.05 0.22
N VAL A 140 16.54 1.20 0.49
CA VAL A 140 15.08 1.36 0.61
C VAL A 140 14.59 2.38 -0.40
N TYR A 141 13.65 1.97 -1.23
CA TYR A 141 12.91 2.82 -2.14
C TYR A 141 11.48 2.97 -1.60
N PHE A 142 11.04 4.21 -1.47
CA PHE A 142 9.70 4.51 -0.99
C PHE A 142 8.87 5.08 -2.14
N ILE A 143 7.79 4.39 -2.48
CA ILE A 143 6.84 4.82 -3.52
C ILE A 143 5.55 5.20 -2.81
N GLN A 144 5.20 6.48 -2.88
CA GLN A 144 4.00 7.00 -2.27
C GLN A 144 3.00 7.41 -3.34
N PRO A 145 2.00 6.56 -3.66
CA PRO A 145 0.93 6.95 -4.55
C PRO A 145 0.05 8.03 -3.91
N GLU A 146 -0.28 9.07 -4.66
CA GLU A 146 -1.06 10.19 -4.14
C GLU A 146 -2.54 10.08 -4.49
N ALA A 147 -3.39 10.23 -3.46
CA ALA A 147 -4.81 10.40 -3.64
C ALA A 147 -5.15 11.80 -4.18
N GLN A 148 -6.06 11.87 -5.15
CA GLN A 148 -6.58 13.15 -5.65
C GLN A 148 -7.43 13.87 -4.61
N ASN A 149 -8.20 13.09 -3.85
CA ASN A 149 -9.03 13.62 -2.78
C ASN A 149 -8.38 13.27 -1.42
N LYS A 150 -8.02 14.28 -0.67
CA LYS A 150 -7.41 14.14 0.66
C LYS A 150 -8.44 14.24 1.79
N THR A 151 -9.73 14.19 1.45
CA THR A 151 -10.81 14.23 2.43
C THR A 151 -11.28 12.83 2.77
N ASN A 152 -11.45 12.55 4.04
CA ASN A 152 -11.95 11.26 4.51
C ASN A 152 -12.75 11.43 5.79
N ILE A 153 -13.73 10.54 5.99
CA ILE A 153 -14.46 10.40 7.24
C ILE A 153 -14.33 8.96 7.70
N SER A 154 -13.79 8.77 8.88
CA SER A 154 -13.62 7.45 9.48
C SER A 154 -14.48 7.26 10.73
N ILE A 155 -14.85 6.03 11.02
CA ILE A 155 -15.43 5.62 12.29
C ILE A 155 -14.26 5.30 13.22
N ASP A 156 -14.03 6.17 14.23
CA ASP A 156 -12.94 6.02 15.19
C ASP A 156 -13.31 5.00 16.28
N LYS A 157 -14.57 5.06 16.75
CA LYS A 157 -15.04 4.18 17.82
C LYS A 157 -16.53 3.93 17.73
N VAL A 158 -16.93 2.70 18.03
CA VAL A 158 -18.32 2.33 18.28
C VAL A 158 -18.40 1.65 19.65
N ALA A 159 -19.29 2.11 20.49
CA ALA A 159 -19.52 1.53 21.82
C ALA A 159 -21.02 1.48 22.13
N ILE A 160 -21.43 0.48 22.89
CA ILE A 160 -22.77 0.46 23.49
C ILE A 160 -22.66 1.32 24.73
N SER A 161 -23.38 2.46 24.77
CA SER A 161 -23.41 3.37 25.90
C SER A 161 -24.45 2.94 26.95
N GLN A 162 -25.58 2.40 26.48
CA GLN A 162 -26.67 2.00 27.37
C GLN A 162 -27.41 0.77 26.77
N VAL A 163 -27.82 -0.13 27.66
CA VAL A 163 -28.69 -1.26 27.34
C VAL A 163 -30.02 -1.05 28.05
N LEU A 164 -31.07 -0.86 27.28
CA LEU A 164 -32.45 -0.75 27.75
C LEU A 164 -33.20 -2.03 27.34
N ASP A 165 -34.32 -2.34 28.01
CA ASP A 165 -35.02 -3.63 27.84
C ASP A 165 -35.30 -4.04 26.40
N GLN A 166 -35.44 -3.10 25.45
CA GLN A 166 -35.70 -3.38 24.05
C GLN A 166 -34.80 -2.58 23.08
N PHE A 167 -33.88 -1.78 23.59
CA PHE A 167 -33.07 -0.88 22.76
C PHE A 167 -31.61 -0.88 23.24
N TYR A 168 -30.72 -0.70 22.30
CA TYR A 168 -29.32 -0.42 22.53
C TYR A 168 -29.04 1.02 22.14
N GLU A 169 -28.44 1.80 23.01
CA GLU A 169 -27.88 3.09 22.63
C GLU A 169 -26.45 2.90 22.17
N LEU A 170 -26.16 3.30 20.91
CA LEU A 170 -24.84 3.21 20.32
C LEU A 170 -24.19 4.59 20.30
N LYS A 171 -23.03 4.69 20.90
CA LYS A 171 -22.18 5.87 20.84
C LYS A 171 -21.15 5.66 19.72
N ILE A 172 -21.23 6.47 18.67
CA ILE A 172 -20.39 6.38 17.48
C ILE A 172 -19.54 7.64 17.40
N THR A 173 -18.22 7.47 17.44
CA THR A 173 -17.27 8.56 17.27
C THR A 173 -16.76 8.55 15.83
N LEU A 174 -16.92 9.67 15.14
CA LEU A 174 -16.47 9.88 13.77
C LEU A 174 -15.32 10.90 13.77
N GLN A 175 -14.37 10.71 12.87
CA GLN A 175 -13.27 11.62 12.63
C GLN A 175 -13.21 12.01 11.17
N ALA A 176 -13.19 13.32 10.90
CA ALA A 176 -13.04 13.90 9.58
C ALA A 176 -11.58 14.33 9.36
N PHE A 177 -11.09 14.11 8.16
CA PHE A 177 -9.77 14.52 7.68
C PHE A 177 -9.92 15.35 6.41
N GLY A 178 -9.20 16.48 6.36
CA GLY A 178 -9.29 17.43 5.26
C GLY A 178 -10.59 18.27 5.29
N GLU A 179 -10.88 18.92 4.18
CA GLU A 179 -12.13 19.70 4.02
C GLU A 179 -13.29 18.74 3.69
N THR A 180 -14.09 18.40 4.67
CA THR A 180 -15.23 17.50 4.51
C THR A 180 -16.55 18.27 4.48
N GLU A 181 -17.60 17.67 3.96
CA GLU A 181 -18.96 18.18 4.09
C GLU A 181 -19.35 18.24 5.58
N ASN A 182 -20.05 19.30 5.98
CA ASN A 182 -20.48 19.50 7.36
C ASN A 182 -21.53 18.48 7.81
N GLU A 183 -22.21 17.81 6.88
CA GLU A 183 -23.27 16.84 7.15
C GLU A 183 -23.03 15.56 6.33
N VAL A 184 -22.98 14.40 7.01
CA VAL A 184 -22.74 13.10 6.38
C VAL A 184 -23.77 12.08 6.83
N PRO A 185 -24.42 11.35 5.91
CA PRO A 185 -25.37 10.32 6.29
C PRO A 185 -24.67 9.13 6.95
N LEU A 186 -25.16 8.71 8.09
CA LEU A 186 -24.72 7.53 8.82
C LEU A 186 -25.85 6.51 8.87
N SER A 187 -25.54 5.26 8.52
CA SER A 187 -26.49 4.15 8.59
C SER A 187 -25.93 3.00 9.41
N VAL A 188 -26.75 2.44 10.28
CA VAL A 188 -26.42 1.25 11.04
C VAL A 188 -27.17 0.06 10.47
N PHE A 189 -26.45 -1.04 10.23
CA PHE A 189 -27.00 -2.27 9.70
C PHE A 189 -26.86 -3.40 10.71
N SER A 190 -27.86 -4.27 10.76
CA SER A 190 -27.78 -5.57 11.44
C SER A 190 -28.27 -6.63 10.49
N ASN A 191 -27.47 -7.69 10.29
CA ASN A 191 -27.79 -8.77 9.34
C ASN A 191 -28.22 -8.26 7.94
N ASN A 192 -27.45 -7.31 7.39
CA ASN A 192 -27.70 -6.64 6.12
C ASN A 192 -29.00 -5.81 6.04
N LYS A 193 -29.72 -5.63 7.14
CA LYS A 193 -30.91 -4.78 7.21
C LYS A 193 -30.57 -3.47 7.91
N ALA A 194 -30.88 -2.34 7.28
CA ALA A 194 -30.72 -1.04 7.92
C ALA A 194 -31.68 -0.92 9.12
N ILE A 195 -31.12 -0.68 10.30
CA ILE A 195 -31.87 -0.57 11.57
C ILE A 195 -31.94 0.87 12.07
N ALA A 196 -30.98 1.71 11.72
CA ALA A 196 -31.01 3.13 12.04
C ALA A 196 -30.34 3.97 10.95
N LYS A 197 -30.80 5.20 10.77
CA LYS A 197 -30.20 6.21 9.88
C LYS A 197 -30.23 7.55 10.58
N THR A 198 -29.13 8.28 10.51
CA THR A 198 -29.00 9.63 11.04
C THR A 198 -28.05 10.45 10.17
N ILE A 199 -27.95 11.75 10.44
CA ILE A 199 -26.98 12.64 9.79
C ILE A 199 -25.98 13.06 10.84
N ALA A 200 -24.71 12.76 10.58
CA ALA A 200 -23.58 13.23 11.36
C ALA A 200 -23.28 14.67 10.96
N LYS A 201 -23.21 15.57 11.97
CA LYS A 201 -22.80 16.97 11.76
C LYS A 201 -21.38 17.15 12.30
N PHE A 202 -20.55 17.81 11.50
CA PHE A 202 -19.16 18.09 11.84
C PHE A 202 -18.98 19.59 12.08
N ASP A 203 -19.07 20.01 13.35
CA ASP A 203 -18.65 21.35 13.75
C ASP A 203 -17.14 21.39 14.08
N ASN A 204 -16.55 20.23 14.30
CA ASN A 204 -15.13 19.98 14.56
C ASN A 204 -14.68 18.73 13.81
N PRO A 205 -13.36 18.52 13.62
CA PRO A 205 -12.84 17.32 12.97
C PRO A 205 -13.26 16.00 13.63
N LYS A 206 -13.68 16.04 14.91
CA LYS A 206 -14.18 14.87 15.62
C LYS A 206 -15.58 15.16 16.14
N THR A 207 -16.52 14.29 15.82
CA THR A 207 -17.91 14.38 16.28
C THR A 207 -18.38 13.07 16.89
N GLU A 208 -19.34 13.15 17.80
CA GLU A 208 -19.88 12.01 18.52
C GLU A 208 -21.40 12.01 18.38
N ILE A 209 -21.98 10.83 18.08
CA ILE A 209 -23.41 10.62 17.86
C ILE A 209 -23.86 9.50 18.79
N ALA A 210 -24.96 9.72 19.47
CA ALA A 210 -25.63 8.73 20.31
C ALA A 210 -27.03 8.42 19.77
#